data_8ac7c72aa8fb086297d4f313020a4b8e
#
_entry.id   8ac7c72aa8fb086297d4f313020a4b8e
#
_cell.length_a   1.000
_cell.length_b   1.000
_cell.length_c   1.000
_cell.angle_alpha   90.00
_cell.angle_beta   90.00
_cell.angle_gamma   90.00
#
_symmetry.space_group_name_H-M   'P 1'
#
loop_
_entity.id
_entity.type
_entity.pdbx_description
1 polymer ?
#
loop_
_entity_poly.entity_id
_entity_poly.type
_entity_poly.pdbx_seq_one_letter_code
_entity_poly.pdbx_strand_id
1 'polypeptide(L)' 'KEFTLPDLQRVYEIILGKQLYKTSFKRSINDKIKAVNKKGVSITGNKLSELYVYSNDSQE' A
#
# COMPACT_ATOMS: atom_id res chain seq x y z
N LYS A 1 -5.91 -8.64 -4.91
CA LYS A 1 -4.55 -8.88 -4.49
C LYS A 1 -4.15 -7.94 -3.36
N GLU A 2 -3.72 -8.49 -2.27
CA GLU A 2 -3.47 -7.73 -1.07
C GLU A 2 -2.02 -7.25 -1.01
N PHE A 3 -1.82 -6.12 -0.35
CA PHE A 3 -0.50 -5.54 -0.21
C PHE A 3 -0.44 -4.70 1.06
N THR A 4 0.78 -4.43 1.53
CA THR A 4 0.98 -3.50 2.62
C THR A 4 1.28 -2.12 2.06
N LEU A 5 1.06 -1.09 2.89
CA LEU A 5 1.35 0.27 2.45
C LEU A 5 2.82 0.49 2.13
N PRO A 6 3.76 0.02 2.96
CA PRO A 6 5.17 0.20 2.61
C PRO A 6 5.54 -0.42 1.27
N ASP A 7 4.98 -1.57 0.96
CA ASP A 7 5.26 -2.21 -0.32
C ASP A 7 4.72 -1.39 -1.47
N LEU A 8 3.50 -0.89 -1.32
CA LEU A 8 2.89 -0.08 -2.36
C LEU A 8 3.67 1.22 -2.57
N GLN A 9 4.10 1.84 -1.46
CA GLN A 9 4.88 3.06 -1.56
C GLN A 9 6.18 2.83 -2.33
N ARG A 10 6.83 1.71 -2.07
CA ARG A 10 8.08 1.39 -2.75
C ARG A 10 7.87 1.26 -4.25
N VAL A 11 6.79 0.61 -4.65
CA VAL A 11 6.48 0.47 -6.07
C VAL A 11 6.28 1.84 -6.71
N TYR A 12 5.55 2.70 -6.03
CA TYR A 12 5.33 4.05 -6.54
C TYR A 12 6.63 4.84 -6.63
N GLU A 13 7.50 4.68 -5.66
CA GLU A 13 8.78 5.37 -5.69
C GLU A 13 9.61 4.94 -6.89
N ILE A 14 9.57 3.67 -7.21
CA ILE A 14 10.31 3.15 -8.35
C ILE A 14 9.75 3.73 -9.65
N ILE A 15 8.44 3.74 -9.77
CA ILE A 15 7.78 4.23 -10.98
C ILE A 15 8.02 5.73 -11.16
N LEU A 16 7.89 6.48 -10.08
CA LEU A 16 8.03 7.93 -10.15
C LEU A 16 9.48 8.40 -10.15
N GLY A 17 10.37 7.52 -9.72
CA GLY A 17 11.79 7.87 -9.68
C GLY A 17 12.14 8.85 -8.58
N LYS A 18 11.37 8.87 -7.51
CA LYS A 18 11.65 9.78 -6.41
C LYS A 18 11.13 9.20 -5.11
N GLN A 19 11.66 9.73 -4.02
CA GLN A 19 11.25 9.29 -2.70
C GLN A 19 9.95 9.96 -2.28
N LEU A 20 9.10 9.20 -1.63
CA LEU A 20 7.80 9.70 -1.17
C LEU A 20 7.76 9.70 0.35
N TYR A 21 7.01 10.63 0.90
CA TYR A 21 6.78 10.65 2.34
C TYR A 21 5.59 9.75 2.67
N LYS A 22 5.77 8.97 3.71
CA LYS A 22 4.76 8.01 4.14
C LYS A 22 3.39 8.67 4.36
N THR A 23 3.38 9.76 5.09
CA THR A 23 2.13 10.44 5.41
C THR A 23 1.44 10.99 4.16
N SER A 24 2.20 11.65 3.31
CA SER A 24 1.65 12.21 2.09
C SER A 24 1.16 11.12 1.14
N PHE A 25 1.91 10.05 1.05
CA PHE A 25 1.53 8.94 0.19
C PHE A 25 0.23 8.31 0.67
N LYS A 26 0.14 8.03 1.96
CA LYS A 26 -1.06 7.41 2.49
C LYS A 26 -2.27 8.27 2.24
N ARG A 27 -2.12 9.57 2.38
CA ARG A 27 -3.21 10.51 2.17
C ARG A 27 -3.70 10.49 0.73
N SER A 28 -2.76 10.49 -0.20
CA SER A 28 -3.14 10.56 -1.60
C SER A 28 -3.70 9.25 -2.12
N ILE A 29 -3.33 8.13 -1.51
CA ILE A 29 -3.78 6.82 -1.98
C ILE A 29 -5.00 6.31 -1.21
N ASN A 30 -5.33 6.96 -0.10
CA ASN A 30 -6.34 6.47 0.81
C ASN A 30 -7.70 6.26 0.14
N ASP A 31 -8.03 7.08 -0.83
CA ASP A 31 -9.30 6.95 -1.54
C ASP A 31 -9.32 5.79 -2.52
N LYS A 32 -8.16 5.27 -2.85
CA LYS A 32 -8.05 4.25 -3.88
C LYS A 32 -7.90 2.86 -3.34
N ILE A 33 -7.67 2.73 -2.05
CA ILE A 33 -7.46 1.44 -1.41
C ILE A 33 -8.35 1.32 -0.20
N LYS A 34 -8.48 0.09 0.28
CA LYS A 34 -9.22 -0.14 1.52
C LYS A 34 -8.58 -1.29 2.28
N ALA A 35 -8.70 -1.25 3.60
CA ALA A 35 -8.17 -2.29 4.46
C ALA A 35 -9.03 -3.55 4.36
N VAL A 36 -8.38 -4.70 4.45
CA VAL A 36 -9.10 -5.97 4.34
C VAL A 36 -9.14 -6.73 5.65
N ASN A 37 -8.78 -6.08 6.75
CA ASN A 37 -8.87 -6.70 8.07
C ASN A 37 -7.95 -7.91 8.23
N LYS A 38 -6.87 -7.92 7.51
CA LYS A 38 -5.87 -8.97 7.58
C LYS A 38 -4.51 -8.34 7.77
N LYS A 39 -3.57 -9.14 8.25
CA LYS A 39 -2.21 -8.68 8.42
C LYS A 39 -1.26 -9.59 7.70
N GLY A 40 -0.20 -9.00 7.19
CA GLY A 40 0.81 -9.75 6.48
C GLY A 40 2.16 -9.11 6.67
N VAL A 41 3.19 -9.80 6.23
CA VAL A 41 4.56 -9.33 6.36
C VAL A 41 4.94 -8.59 5.10
N SER A 42 5.50 -7.39 5.31
CA SER A 42 5.99 -6.59 4.19
C SER A 42 7.18 -7.26 3.54
N ILE A 43 7.31 -7.08 2.23
CA ILE A 43 8.44 -7.63 1.50
C ILE A 43 9.75 -7.08 2.03
N THR A 44 9.74 -5.83 2.45
CA THR A 44 10.96 -5.14 2.87
C THR A 44 11.17 -5.15 4.38
N GLY A 45 10.27 -5.77 5.13
CA GLY A 45 10.37 -5.78 6.59
C GLY A 45 9.87 -7.06 7.19
N ASN A 46 10.06 -7.18 8.49
CA ASN A 46 9.67 -8.36 9.23
C ASN A 46 8.46 -8.13 10.12
N LYS A 47 7.89 -6.95 10.07
CA LYS A 47 6.78 -6.63 10.94
C LYS A 47 5.46 -6.90 10.23
N LEU A 48 4.49 -7.32 11.01
CA LEU A 48 3.14 -7.47 10.50
C LEU A 48 2.56 -6.10 10.20
N SER A 49 1.94 -5.99 9.06
CA SER A 49 1.30 -4.74 8.64
C SER A 49 -0.08 -5.06 8.11
N GLU A 50 -0.94 -4.07 8.21
CA GLU A 50 -2.29 -4.23 7.70
C GLU A 50 -2.25 -4.36 6.18
N LEU A 51 -3.04 -5.26 5.65
CA LEU A 51 -3.11 -5.47 4.22
C LEU A 51 -4.21 -4.62 3.62
N TYR A 52 -4.00 -4.23 2.38
CA TYR A 52 -4.93 -3.38 1.64
C TYR A 52 -5.15 -3.94 0.24
N VAL A 53 -6.25 -3.55 -0.35
CA VAL A 53 -6.53 -3.86 -1.76
C VAL A 53 -6.99 -2.59 -2.44
N TYR A 54 -6.86 -2.54 -3.75
CA TYR A 54 -7.42 -1.43 -4.50
C TYR A 54 -8.94 -1.54 -4.47
N SER A 55 -9.60 -0.43 -4.18
CA SER A 55 -11.06 -0.48 -4.12
C SER A 55 -11.67 -0.72 -5.49
N ASN A 56 -10.98 -0.39 -6.55
CA ASN A 56 -11.48 -0.63 -7.89
C ASN A 56 -11.55 -2.12 -8.22
N ASP A 57 -10.69 -2.91 -7.60
CA ASP A 57 -10.66 -4.35 -7.86
C ASP A 57 -11.96 -5.02 -7.45
N SER A 58 -12.58 -4.49 -6.43
CA SER A 58 -13.78 -5.11 -5.90
C SER A 58 -15.01 -4.86 -6.77
N GLN A 59 -14.88 -4.06 -7.78
CA GLN A 59 -15.98 -3.75 -8.67
C GLN A 59 -16.10 -4.73 -9.82
N GLU A 60 -15.12 -5.57 -9.94
CA GLU A 60 -15.16 -6.59 -10.97
C GLU A 60 -16.03 -7.74 -10.53
#